data_7637a164dcf261db6fb738a31538415c
#
_entry.id   7637a164dcf261db6fb738a31538415c
#
_cell.length_a   1.000
_cell.length_b   1.000
_cell.length_c   1.000
_cell.angle_alpha   90.00
_cell.angle_beta   90.00
_cell.angle_gamma   90.00
#
_symmetry.space_group_name_H-M   'P 1'
#
loop_
_entity.id
_entity.type
_entity.pdbx_description
1 polymer ?
#
loop_
_entity_poly.entity_id
_entity_poly.type
_entity_poly.pdbx_seq_one_letter_code
_entity_poly.pdbx_strand_id
1 'polypeptide(L)'
;MKPASLSLYLPVLLTLLFFTCKETPTNVTQNTNSGFVPDDGEALFILGQANEQHMRDYLSEVRGTPLPAGFAFYTSLSGSKPLEDMSRYITFMKGYPNTMLQLAIWTGEKRWGNPGYYLDEIIEGKYDENIITLADACKSLDRPIFIRFGYEFDGQHNAYPPDKYKAAYKYFVDMMRSQNVDNVAYVWHSWGVSPYYGTEDYPEYYPQLTTDVTHELWYPGDDYVDWLAVSIFGSGWGNLNTNSTMGYFVQFANSHDKPIMIAESAAIKTGNNRDPNWVIPTNTWFANVFTFIHQNDAVKAFTYINVDWEADNSTTTWGDTRIQNSVQSAQDYWSNKIGTLIHAEENLFDKLGYK
;
A
#
# COMPACT_ATOMS: atom_id res chain seq x y z
N MET A 1 66.27 -69.59 10.16
CA MET A 1 65.01 -69.40 10.90
C MET A 1 65.00 -67.99 11.42
N LYS A 2 64.16 -67.16 10.83
CA LYS A 2 63.97 -65.78 11.28
C LYS A 2 62.61 -65.71 12.02
N PRO A 3 62.49 -64.99 13.14
CA PRO A 3 61.23 -64.84 13.85
C PRO A 3 60.36 -63.78 13.19
N ALA A 4 59.07 -64.07 13.17
CA ALA A 4 58.03 -63.17 12.66
C ALA A 4 57.72 -62.08 13.70
N SER A 5 57.67 -60.80 13.22
CA SER A 5 57.27 -59.69 14.03
C SER A 5 55.73 -59.54 13.97
N LEU A 6 55.10 -59.59 15.11
CA LEU A 6 53.66 -59.33 15.29
C LEU A 6 53.46 -57.82 15.40
N SER A 7 52.72 -57.23 14.41
CA SER A 7 52.36 -55.86 14.45
C SER A 7 50.95 -55.73 15.06
N LEU A 8 50.86 -55.05 16.23
CA LEU A 8 49.62 -54.70 16.87
C LEU A 8 49.01 -53.47 16.20
N TYR A 9 47.84 -53.61 15.56
CA TYR A 9 47.03 -52.49 15.15
C TYR A 9 46.13 -52.08 16.31
N LEU A 10 46.35 -50.86 16.81
CA LEU A 10 45.46 -50.19 17.74
C LEU A 10 44.38 -49.48 16.96
N PRO A 11 43.07 -49.70 17.16
CA PRO A 11 42.06 -48.90 16.50
C PRO A 11 41.89 -47.53 17.19
N VAL A 12 42.14 -46.45 16.46
CA VAL A 12 41.81 -45.09 16.89
C VAL A 12 40.30 -44.90 16.77
N LEU A 13 39.66 -44.85 17.93
CA LEU A 13 38.21 -44.52 18.00
C LEU A 13 38.04 -43.03 17.81
N LEU A 14 37.61 -42.61 16.60
CA LEU A 14 37.29 -41.22 16.28
C LEU A 14 35.88 -40.92 16.79
N THR A 15 35.78 -40.29 17.95
CA THR A 15 34.51 -39.79 18.51
C THR A 15 34.10 -38.50 17.76
N LEU A 16 33.15 -38.64 16.83
CA LEU A 16 32.47 -37.52 16.20
C LEU A 16 31.52 -36.88 17.23
N LEU A 17 31.91 -35.74 17.78
CA LEU A 17 31.03 -34.88 18.55
C LEU A 17 30.09 -34.13 17.56
N PHE A 18 28.88 -34.63 17.45
CA PHE A 18 27.81 -33.88 16.82
C PHE A 18 27.40 -32.73 17.75
N PHE A 19 27.83 -31.51 17.44
CA PHE A 19 27.21 -30.32 18.00
C PHE A 19 25.84 -30.17 17.33
N THR A 20 24.78 -30.64 17.99
CA THR A 20 23.41 -30.21 17.65
C THR A 20 23.25 -28.77 18.13
N CYS A 21 23.36 -27.81 17.22
CA CYS A 21 22.81 -26.50 17.44
C CYS A 21 21.31 -26.70 17.67
N LYS A 22 20.86 -26.67 18.91
CA LYS A 22 19.43 -26.41 19.20
C LYS A 22 19.20 -24.98 18.85
N GLU A 23 18.61 -24.74 17.68
CA GLU A 23 17.93 -23.50 17.42
C GLU A 23 16.80 -23.39 18.46
N THR A 24 16.97 -22.49 19.40
CA THR A 24 15.89 -22.04 20.27
C THR A 24 14.88 -21.38 19.34
N PRO A 25 13.63 -21.81 19.31
CA PRO A 25 12.63 -21.04 18.56
C PRO A 25 12.61 -19.66 19.21
N THR A 26 13.11 -18.67 18.51
CA THR A 26 12.79 -17.28 18.80
C THR A 26 11.27 -17.22 18.72
N ASN A 27 10.62 -17.08 19.88
CA ASN A 27 9.26 -16.64 19.94
C ASN A 27 9.25 -15.26 19.26
N VAL A 28 8.96 -15.25 17.97
CA VAL A 28 8.48 -14.04 17.31
C VAL A 28 7.17 -13.76 18.02
N THR A 29 7.19 -12.85 18.97
CA THR A 29 6.00 -12.26 19.55
C THR A 29 5.17 -11.83 18.34
N GLN A 30 4.05 -12.53 18.11
CA GLN A 30 3.04 -12.04 17.20
C GLN A 30 2.75 -10.61 17.66
N ASN A 31 3.13 -9.67 16.83
CA ASN A 31 2.83 -8.27 17.06
C ASN A 31 1.31 -8.19 17.06
N THR A 32 0.72 -7.97 18.22
CA THR A 32 -0.73 -7.79 18.39
C THR A 32 -1.15 -6.41 17.88
N ASN A 33 -0.48 -5.94 16.83
CA ASN A 33 -0.83 -4.71 16.18
C ASN A 33 -2.21 -4.88 15.56
N SER A 34 -3.17 -4.09 16.01
CA SER A 34 -4.55 -4.10 15.52
C SER A 34 -4.68 -3.76 14.03
N GLY A 35 -3.56 -3.52 13.34
CA GLY A 35 -3.53 -3.04 11.96
C GLY A 35 -4.08 -1.64 11.80
N PHE A 36 -4.31 -0.92 12.90
CA PHE A 36 -4.88 0.45 12.93
C PHE A 36 -6.26 0.53 12.26
N VAL A 37 -7.10 -0.47 12.49
CA VAL A 37 -8.43 -0.56 11.90
C VAL A 37 -9.44 0.21 12.75
N PRO A 38 -10.18 1.18 12.19
CA PRO A 38 -11.26 1.85 12.90
C PRO A 38 -12.46 0.92 13.15
N ASP A 39 -13.34 1.33 14.05
CA ASP A 39 -14.54 0.59 14.40
C ASP A 39 -15.49 0.39 13.22
N ASP A 40 -16.47 -0.52 13.38
CA ASP A 40 -17.45 -0.80 12.33
C ASP A 40 -18.29 0.45 12.00
N GLY A 41 -18.52 0.63 10.70
CA GLY A 41 -19.20 1.80 10.16
C GLY A 41 -18.33 3.07 10.05
N GLU A 42 -17.08 3.01 10.48
CA GLU A 42 -16.12 4.11 10.42
C GLU A 42 -15.06 3.89 9.34
N ALA A 43 -14.59 4.98 8.72
CA ALA A 43 -13.50 4.95 7.76
C ALA A 43 -12.61 6.19 7.88
N LEU A 44 -11.30 6.00 7.77
CA LEU A 44 -10.30 7.06 7.82
C LEU A 44 -10.31 7.90 6.54
N PHE A 45 -10.24 9.23 6.67
CA PHE A 45 -9.95 10.09 5.53
C PHE A 45 -8.46 10.39 5.45
N ILE A 46 -7.85 10.06 4.32
CA ILE A 46 -6.44 10.31 4.02
C ILE A 46 -6.34 11.24 2.81
N LEU A 47 -5.55 12.28 2.93
CA LEU A 47 -5.28 13.21 1.83
C LEU A 47 -3.98 12.81 1.14
N GLY A 48 -4.02 12.61 -0.14
CA GLY A 48 -2.86 12.23 -0.93
C GLY A 48 -2.89 12.83 -2.31
N GLN A 49 -1.97 12.45 -3.11
CA GLN A 49 -0.60 11.93 -2.87
C GLN A 49 0.37 12.68 -3.76
N ALA A 50 0.26 13.96 -3.64
CA ALA A 50 1.08 14.89 -4.36
C ALA A 50 2.23 15.38 -3.47
N ASN A 51 2.87 16.43 -3.88
CA ASN A 51 3.83 17.12 -3.07
C ASN A 51 3.15 17.82 -1.87
N GLU A 52 3.94 18.20 -0.88
CA GLU A 52 3.44 18.83 0.34
C GLU A 52 2.74 20.16 0.09
N GLN A 53 3.02 20.85 -1.01
CA GLN A 53 2.36 22.10 -1.35
C GLN A 53 0.89 21.87 -1.69
N HIS A 54 0.57 20.86 -2.50
CA HIS A 54 -0.82 20.52 -2.82
C HIS A 54 -1.65 20.17 -1.57
N MET A 55 -1.02 19.52 -0.59
CA MET A 55 -1.66 19.25 0.69
C MET A 55 -1.92 20.53 1.49
N ARG A 56 -0.92 21.46 1.54
CA ARG A 56 -1.09 22.76 2.19
C ARG A 56 -2.19 23.59 1.53
N ASP A 57 -2.24 23.59 0.21
CA ASP A 57 -3.26 24.29 -0.57
C ASP A 57 -4.66 23.75 -0.24
N TYR A 58 -4.83 22.43 -0.24
CA TYR A 58 -6.08 21.82 0.20
C TYR A 58 -6.49 22.27 1.61
N LEU A 59 -5.56 22.15 2.58
CA LEU A 59 -5.82 22.48 3.98
C LEU A 59 -6.15 23.97 4.20
N SER A 60 -5.63 24.85 3.37
CA SER A 60 -5.86 26.29 3.49
C SER A 60 -7.09 26.80 2.71
N GLU A 61 -7.43 26.13 1.61
CA GLU A 61 -8.41 26.64 0.64
C GLU A 61 -9.74 25.87 0.71
N VAL A 62 -9.74 24.56 1.04
CA VAL A 62 -10.98 23.78 1.20
C VAL A 62 -11.57 24.04 2.59
N ARG A 63 -12.54 24.93 2.64
CA ARG A 63 -13.15 25.38 3.90
C ARG A 63 -14.12 24.35 4.45
N GLY A 64 -14.21 24.31 5.79
CA GLY A 64 -15.20 23.49 6.49
C GLY A 64 -14.86 22.00 6.56
N THR A 65 -13.65 21.62 6.16
CA THR A 65 -13.15 20.25 6.33
C THR A 65 -12.19 20.18 7.52
N PRO A 66 -12.34 19.18 8.38
CA PRO A 66 -11.36 18.93 9.43
C PRO A 66 -10.00 18.47 8.85
N LEU A 67 -8.96 18.46 9.69
CA LEU A 67 -7.66 17.91 9.32
C LEU A 67 -7.78 16.43 8.98
N PRO A 68 -7.28 15.94 7.82
CA PRO A 68 -7.34 14.53 7.48
C PRO A 68 -6.73 13.62 8.55
N ALA A 69 -7.23 12.40 8.69
CA ALA A 69 -6.64 11.40 9.59
C ALA A 69 -5.20 11.04 9.19
N GLY A 70 -4.85 11.22 7.92
CA GLY A 70 -3.50 10.94 7.43
C GLY A 70 -3.16 11.64 6.12
N PHE A 71 -1.90 11.51 5.76
CA PHE A 71 -1.35 11.99 4.49
C PHE A 71 -0.71 10.83 3.73
N ALA A 72 -0.90 10.79 2.41
CA ALA A 72 -0.31 9.78 1.55
C ALA A 72 0.87 10.36 0.75
N PHE A 73 1.97 9.61 0.74
CA PHE A 73 3.21 9.96 0.03
C PHE A 73 3.82 8.75 -0.64
N TYR A 74 4.86 8.99 -1.44
CA TYR A 74 5.61 7.97 -2.15
C TYR A 74 7.09 7.99 -1.78
N THR A 75 7.72 6.82 -1.85
CA THR A 75 9.18 6.67 -1.86
C THR A 75 9.57 5.48 -2.74
N SER A 76 10.86 5.23 -2.86
CA SER A 76 11.39 4.00 -3.47
C SER A 76 12.54 3.47 -2.62
N LEU A 77 12.95 2.23 -2.86
CA LEU A 77 14.12 1.65 -2.19
C LEU A 77 15.45 2.02 -2.87
N SER A 78 15.45 2.81 -3.94
CA SER A 78 16.65 3.10 -4.71
C SER A 78 17.45 4.29 -4.16
N GLY A 79 18.77 4.16 -4.12
CA GLY A 79 19.69 5.23 -3.71
C GLY A 79 19.43 5.76 -2.32
N SER A 80 19.45 7.09 -2.16
CA SER A 80 19.18 7.78 -0.89
C SER A 80 17.70 8.08 -0.64
N LYS A 81 16.80 7.64 -1.53
CA LYS A 81 15.38 7.99 -1.51
C LYS A 81 14.66 7.71 -0.20
N PRO A 82 14.80 6.54 0.45
CA PRO A 82 14.10 6.30 1.71
C PRO A 82 14.45 7.36 2.78
N LEU A 83 15.72 7.71 2.90
CA LEU A 83 16.16 8.70 3.89
C LEU A 83 15.70 10.12 3.55
N GLU A 84 15.87 10.54 2.29
CA GLU A 84 15.51 11.88 1.83
C GLU A 84 14.01 12.13 1.96
N ASP A 85 13.21 11.21 1.42
CA ASP A 85 11.76 11.33 1.41
C ASP A 85 11.19 11.26 2.84
N MET A 86 11.62 10.30 3.64
CA MET A 86 11.14 10.18 5.02
C MET A 86 11.56 11.38 5.89
N SER A 87 12.75 11.94 5.71
CA SER A 87 13.16 13.15 6.41
C SER A 87 12.26 14.34 6.08
N ARG A 88 11.86 14.45 4.81
CA ARG A 88 10.94 15.49 4.34
C ARG A 88 9.53 15.27 4.89
N TYR A 89 9.01 14.05 4.86
CA TYR A 89 7.67 13.73 5.37
C TYR A 89 7.59 13.88 6.89
N ILE A 90 8.60 13.44 7.63
CA ILE A 90 8.69 13.66 9.08
C ILE A 90 8.65 15.16 9.39
N THR A 91 9.37 15.96 8.62
CA THR A 91 9.39 17.43 8.78
C THR A 91 8.02 18.05 8.50
N PHE A 92 7.37 17.64 7.43
CA PHE A 92 6.01 18.08 7.08
C PHE A 92 5.02 17.71 8.19
N MET A 93 5.02 16.45 8.62
CA MET A 93 4.06 15.93 9.59
C MET A 93 4.23 16.47 11.00
N LYS A 94 5.37 17.10 11.35
CA LYS A 94 5.51 17.84 12.62
C LYS A 94 4.51 18.99 12.75
N GLY A 95 4.08 19.56 11.63
CA GLY A 95 3.06 20.61 11.61
C GLY A 95 1.62 20.09 11.78
N TYR A 96 1.42 18.77 11.73
CA TYR A 96 0.11 18.13 11.74
C TYR A 96 0.09 16.97 12.75
N PRO A 97 -0.08 17.27 14.05
CA PRO A 97 -0.16 16.23 15.07
C PRO A 97 -1.38 15.32 14.85
N ASN A 98 -1.31 14.13 15.39
CA ASN A 98 -2.39 13.13 15.34
C ASN A 98 -2.79 12.70 13.90
N THR A 99 -1.87 12.83 12.93
CA THR A 99 -2.06 12.35 11.57
C THR A 99 -1.20 11.14 11.29
N MET A 100 -1.73 10.19 10.52
CA MET A 100 -1.06 8.97 10.09
C MET A 100 -0.28 9.19 8.80
N LEU A 101 0.64 8.29 8.49
CA LEU A 101 1.33 8.24 7.19
C LEU A 101 0.81 7.05 6.38
N GLN A 102 0.42 7.29 5.14
CA GLN A 102 0.28 6.26 4.11
C GLN A 102 1.46 6.40 3.15
N LEU A 103 2.30 5.38 3.06
CA LEU A 103 3.52 5.41 2.27
C LEU A 103 3.48 4.36 1.17
N ALA A 104 3.50 4.78 -0.08
CA ALA A 104 3.66 3.89 -1.21
C ALA A 104 5.14 3.70 -1.52
N ILE A 105 5.56 2.45 -1.68
CA ILE A 105 6.93 2.10 -2.04
C ILE A 105 6.94 1.61 -3.49
N TRP A 106 7.54 2.41 -4.36
CA TRP A 106 7.78 2.03 -5.72
C TRP A 106 8.93 1.02 -5.79
N THR A 107 8.67 -0.13 -6.38
CA THR A 107 9.63 -1.24 -6.47
C THR A 107 10.23 -1.39 -7.87
N GLY A 108 10.13 -0.36 -8.67
CA GLY A 108 10.68 -0.35 -10.00
C GLY A 108 9.70 -0.84 -11.05
N GLU A 109 9.48 0.03 -12.01
CA GLU A 109 8.75 -0.25 -13.22
C GLU A 109 9.73 -0.67 -14.30
N LYS A 110 9.41 -1.72 -15.02
CA LYS A 110 10.10 -2.05 -16.27
C LYS A 110 9.09 -2.44 -17.32
N ARG A 111 8.38 -1.47 -17.82
CA ARG A 111 7.54 -1.63 -19.02
C ARG A 111 8.30 -2.23 -20.19
N TRP A 112 9.62 -2.09 -20.22
CA TRP A 112 10.45 -2.36 -21.39
C TRP A 112 11.63 -3.23 -21.00
N GLY A 113 11.50 -4.52 -21.12
CA GLY A 113 12.62 -5.44 -21.26
C GLY A 113 12.94 -6.40 -20.11
N ASN A 114 12.60 -6.14 -18.84
CA ASN A 114 12.78 -7.12 -17.76
C ASN A 114 11.85 -6.84 -16.58
N PRO A 115 10.57 -7.18 -16.66
CA PRO A 115 9.65 -7.04 -15.54
C PRO A 115 10.12 -7.85 -14.34
N GLY A 116 9.95 -7.24 -13.15
CA GLY A 116 10.37 -7.86 -11.91
C GLY A 116 11.87 -7.81 -11.62
N TYR A 117 12.68 -7.08 -12.40
CA TYR A 117 14.11 -6.93 -12.14
C TYR A 117 14.39 -6.38 -10.75
N TYR A 118 13.68 -5.34 -10.32
CA TYR A 118 13.84 -4.80 -8.97
C TYR A 118 13.35 -5.75 -7.88
N LEU A 119 12.33 -6.56 -8.17
CA LEU A 119 11.85 -7.58 -7.24
C LEU A 119 12.92 -8.65 -7.00
N ASP A 120 13.64 -9.08 -8.05
CA ASP A 120 14.77 -9.99 -7.92
C ASP A 120 15.89 -9.36 -7.07
N GLU A 121 16.25 -8.10 -7.32
CA GLU A 121 17.27 -7.39 -6.54
C GLU A 121 16.89 -7.22 -5.06
N ILE A 122 15.59 -7.02 -4.76
CA ILE A 122 15.10 -6.97 -3.38
C ILE A 122 15.28 -8.32 -2.71
N ILE A 123 14.89 -9.42 -3.38
CA ILE A 123 15.02 -10.78 -2.84
C ILE A 123 16.50 -11.16 -2.65
N GLU A 124 17.40 -10.65 -3.50
CA GLU A 124 18.83 -10.84 -3.39
C GLU A 124 19.51 -10.00 -2.30
N GLY A 125 18.73 -9.15 -1.59
CA GLY A 125 19.22 -8.33 -0.50
C GLY A 125 19.95 -7.04 -0.92
N LYS A 126 19.87 -6.63 -2.20
CA LYS A 126 20.58 -5.42 -2.68
C LYS A 126 20.06 -4.12 -2.05
N TYR A 127 18.88 -4.14 -1.47
CA TYR A 127 18.24 -2.99 -0.84
C TYR A 127 18.11 -3.11 0.68
N ASP A 128 18.79 -4.05 1.31
CA ASP A 128 18.68 -4.29 2.76
C ASP A 128 18.99 -3.05 3.60
N GLU A 129 20.06 -2.32 3.27
CA GLU A 129 20.42 -1.09 3.98
C GLU A 129 19.33 0.00 3.83
N ASN A 130 18.68 0.05 2.68
CA ASN A 130 17.59 1.01 2.42
C ASN A 130 16.32 0.62 3.16
N ILE A 131 16.03 -0.68 3.29
CA ILE A 131 14.91 -1.19 4.09
C ILE A 131 15.16 -0.91 5.57
N ILE A 132 16.37 -1.12 6.07
CA ILE A 132 16.75 -0.78 7.44
C ILE A 132 16.62 0.72 7.70
N THR A 133 17.10 1.55 6.78
CA THR A 133 16.95 3.02 6.87
C THR A 133 15.49 3.43 6.92
N LEU A 134 14.65 2.82 6.09
CA LEU A 134 13.22 3.06 6.11
C LEU A 134 12.58 2.63 7.44
N ALA A 135 12.96 1.46 7.95
CA ALA A 135 12.48 0.94 9.23
C ALA A 135 12.80 1.89 10.39
N ASP A 136 14.04 2.40 10.44
CA ASP A 136 14.45 3.38 11.45
C ASP A 136 13.68 4.70 11.34
N ALA A 137 13.44 5.16 10.12
CA ALA A 137 12.63 6.35 9.88
C ALA A 137 11.16 6.14 10.31
N CYS A 138 10.58 4.97 10.04
CA CYS A 138 9.23 4.62 10.49
C CYS A 138 9.14 4.63 12.03
N LYS A 139 10.08 4.01 12.73
CA LYS A 139 10.13 4.04 14.20
C LYS A 139 10.24 5.48 14.73
N SER A 140 11.09 6.30 14.10
CA SER A 140 11.31 7.68 14.53
C SER A 140 10.10 8.60 14.35
N LEU A 141 9.18 8.25 13.44
CA LEU A 141 7.96 9.01 13.23
C LEU A 141 6.94 8.83 14.36
N ASP A 142 7.00 7.71 15.09
CA ASP A 142 6.20 7.42 16.30
C ASP A 142 4.69 7.66 16.11
N ARG A 143 4.13 7.13 15.02
CA ARG A 143 2.70 7.17 14.68
C ARG A 143 2.32 6.03 13.74
N PRO A 144 1.05 5.68 13.60
CA PRO A 144 0.60 4.67 12.66
C PRO A 144 1.03 4.96 11.22
N ILE A 145 1.52 3.94 10.54
CA ILE A 145 1.97 4.01 9.14
C ILE A 145 1.34 2.86 8.36
N PHE A 146 0.74 3.17 7.23
CA PHE A 146 0.32 2.20 6.22
C PHE A 146 1.37 2.12 5.12
N ILE A 147 1.99 0.96 4.90
CA ILE A 147 2.97 0.77 3.83
C ILE A 147 2.34 -0.03 2.69
N ARG A 148 2.32 0.56 1.49
CA ARG A 148 1.90 -0.06 0.24
C ARG A 148 3.13 -0.45 -0.59
N PHE A 149 3.71 -1.61 -0.29
CA PHE A 149 4.86 -2.12 -1.01
C PHE A 149 4.46 -2.66 -2.38
N GLY A 150 5.11 -2.18 -3.46
CA GLY A 150 4.80 -2.58 -4.82
C GLY A 150 3.32 -2.36 -5.16
N TYR A 151 2.82 -1.15 -4.92
CA TYR A 151 1.42 -0.77 -5.13
C TYR A 151 0.95 -1.03 -6.55
N GLU A 152 -0.37 -1.25 -6.73
CA GLU A 152 -0.99 -1.61 -8.00
C GLU A 152 -0.28 -2.80 -8.67
N PHE A 153 -0.09 -3.85 -7.86
CA PHE A 153 0.72 -5.03 -8.20
C PHE A 153 0.27 -5.73 -9.49
N ASP A 154 -1.01 -5.67 -9.81
CA ASP A 154 -1.67 -6.28 -10.95
C ASP A 154 -1.83 -5.33 -12.15
N GLY A 155 -1.35 -4.09 -12.02
CA GLY A 155 -1.37 -3.12 -13.10
C GLY A 155 -0.34 -3.42 -14.19
N GLN A 156 -0.77 -3.39 -15.45
CA GLN A 156 0.13 -3.58 -16.61
C GLN A 156 1.31 -2.61 -16.63
N HIS A 157 1.16 -1.44 -16.02
CA HIS A 157 2.20 -0.42 -15.93
C HIS A 157 3.34 -0.82 -14.98
N ASN A 158 3.08 -1.71 -14.03
CA ASN A 158 4.08 -2.28 -13.13
C ASN A 158 4.60 -3.64 -13.64
N ALA A 159 3.74 -4.44 -14.26
CA ALA A 159 4.08 -5.73 -14.85
C ALA A 159 4.82 -6.66 -13.87
N TYR A 160 4.39 -6.74 -12.61
CA TYR A 160 5.02 -7.60 -11.61
C TYR A 160 4.66 -9.06 -11.82
N PRO A 161 5.63 -9.97 -12.08
CA PRO A 161 5.36 -11.39 -12.10
C PRO A 161 4.88 -11.86 -10.72
N PRO A 162 3.75 -12.60 -10.63
CA PRO A 162 3.10 -12.92 -9.36
C PRO A 162 4.02 -13.58 -8.32
N ASP A 163 4.81 -14.57 -8.73
CA ASP A 163 5.68 -15.29 -7.79
C ASP A 163 6.82 -14.44 -7.27
N LYS A 164 7.41 -13.58 -8.14
CA LYS A 164 8.46 -12.64 -7.72
C LYS A 164 7.90 -11.58 -6.80
N TYR A 165 6.71 -11.05 -7.12
CA TYR A 165 6.04 -10.07 -6.26
C TYR A 165 5.78 -10.64 -4.86
N LYS A 166 5.18 -11.83 -4.77
CA LYS A 166 4.95 -12.49 -3.47
C LYS A 166 6.24 -12.69 -2.68
N ALA A 167 7.31 -13.14 -3.35
CA ALA A 167 8.58 -13.37 -2.70
C ALA A 167 9.20 -12.05 -2.19
N ALA A 168 9.21 -11.00 -3.01
CA ALA A 168 9.74 -9.69 -2.63
C ALA A 168 8.90 -9.03 -1.53
N TYR A 169 7.58 -9.15 -1.58
CA TYR A 169 6.68 -8.64 -0.54
C TYR A 169 6.99 -9.27 0.81
N LYS A 170 7.08 -10.61 0.85
CA LYS A 170 7.44 -11.35 2.07
C LYS A 170 8.81 -10.94 2.59
N TYR A 171 9.80 -10.90 1.72
CA TYR A 171 11.15 -10.48 2.08
C TYR A 171 11.17 -9.08 2.70
N PHE A 172 10.50 -8.12 2.09
CA PHE A 172 10.38 -6.77 2.62
C PHE A 172 9.72 -6.74 4.01
N VAL A 173 8.60 -7.44 4.18
CA VAL A 173 7.89 -7.50 5.47
C VAL A 173 8.75 -8.17 6.55
N ASP A 174 9.43 -9.27 6.23
CA ASP A 174 10.31 -9.96 7.16
C ASP A 174 11.49 -9.07 7.58
N MET A 175 12.08 -8.35 6.63
CA MET A 175 13.15 -7.38 6.92
C MET A 175 12.66 -6.25 7.85
N MET A 176 11.51 -5.64 7.57
CA MET A 176 10.92 -4.61 8.42
C MET A 176 10.64 -5.14 9.84
N ARG A 177 10.06 -6.33 9.96
CA ARG A 177 9.78 -6.99 11.24
C ARG A 177 11.06 -7.31 12.01
N SER A 178 12.12 -7.71 11.32
CA SER A 178 13.42 -7.98 11.93
C SER A 178 14.05 -6.75 12.61
N GLN A 179 13.63 -5.54 12.16
CA GLN A 179 14.03 -4.27 12.77
C GLN A 179 13.13 -3.85 13.94
N ASN A 180 12.19 -4.68 14.38
CA ASN A 180 11.24 -4.39 15.47
C ASN A 180 10.41 -3.10 15.19
N VAL A 181 9.93 -2.95 13.97
CA VAL A 181 8.99 -1.88 13.59
C VAL A 181 7.59 -2.34 13.98
N ASP A 182 6.96 -1.65 14.93
CA ASP A 182 5.65 -1.98 15.49
C ASP A 182 4.54 -1.00 15.11
N ASN A 183 4.89 0.09 14.45
CA ASN A 183 3.98 1.14 14.02
C ASN A 183 3.61 1.08 12.52
N VAL A 184 3.78 -0.08 11.87
CA VAL A 184 3.49 -0.28 10.45
C VAL A 184 2.42 -1.33 10.25
N ALA A 185 1.42 -1.03 9.42
CA ALA A 185 0.49 -1.96 8.83
C ALA A 185 0.80 -2.14 7.33
N TYR A 186 0.82 -3.40 6.87
CA TYR A 186 1.20 -3.75 5.50
C TYR A 186 -0.03 -3.86 4.60
N VAL A 187 -0.03 -3.09 3.53
CA VAL A 187 -1.17 -2.91 2.64
C VAL A 187 -0.89 -3.57 1.28
N TRP A 188 -1.69 -4.55 0.91
CA TRP A 188 -1.64 -5.21 -0.38
C TRP A 188 -2.58 -4.48 -1.35
N HIS A 189 -2.01 -3.77 -2.33
CA HIS A 189 -2.71 -2.77 -3.12
C HIS A 189 -2.83 -3.13 -4.60
N SER A 190 -4.05 -3.44 -5.05
CA SER A 190 -4.42 -3.72 -6.43
C SER A 190 -4.74 -2.42 -7.20
N TRP A 191 -4.47 -2.45 -8.52
CA TRP A 191 -4.92 -1.39 -9.43
C TRP A 191 -6.45 -1.29 -9.51
N GLY A 192 -7.16 -2.33 -9.07
CA GLY A 192 -8.62 -2.32 -9.03
C GLY A 192 -9.29 -2.67 -10.36
N VAL A 193 -8.55 -2.93 -11.41
CA VAL A 193 -9.04 -3.41 -12.70
C VAL A 193 -8.87 -4.93 -12.76
N SER A 194 -9.66 -5.60 -13.61
CA SER A 194 -9.45 -7.03 -13.80
C SER A 194 -8.00 -7.32 -14.19
N PRO A 195 -7.31 -8.27 -13.53
CA PRO A 195 -5.92 -8.62 -13.85
C PRO A 195 -5.71 -9.05 -15.30
N TYR A 196 -6.79 -9.44 -15.96
CA TYR A 196 -6.79 -9.82 -17.38
C TYR A 196 -6.59 -8.62 -18.33
N TYR A 197 -6.87 -7.38 -17.86
CA TYR A 197 -6.81 -6.21 -18.73
C TYR A 197 -5.35 -5.83 -19.05
N GLY A 198 -5.01 -5.87 -20.34
CA GLY A 198 -3.67 -5.51 -20.82
C GLY A 198 -2.60 -6.58 -20.67
N THR A 199 -2.92 -7.79 -20.22
CA THR A 199 -1.98 -8.89 -20.06
C THR A 199 -1.55 -9.51 -21.41
N GLU A 200 -2.32 -9.29 -22.45
CA GLU A 200 -2.03 -9.69 -23.81
C GLU A 200 -0.75 -9.03 -24.36
N ASP A 201 -0.34 -7.88 -23.81
CA ASP A 201 0.87 -7.18 -24.18
C ASP A 201 2.14 -7.83 -23.59
N TYR A 202 1.98 -8.70 -22.57
CA TYR A 202 3.09 -9.34 -21.84
C TYR A 202 2.79 -10.80 -21.50
N PRO A 203 2.46 -11.65 -22.48
CA PRO A 203 2.04 -13.03 -22.24
C PRO A 203 3.12 -13.89 -21.57
N GLU A 204 4.40 -13.54 -21.74
CA GLU A 204 5.52 -14.25 -21.10
C GLU A 204 5.59 -14.02 -19.59
N TYR A 205 5.05 -12.91 -19.09
CA TYR A 205 5.04 -12.60 -17.64
C TYR A 205 3.75 -13.04 -16.97
N TYR A 206 2.70 -13.25 -17.76
CA TYR A 206 1.40 -13.67 -17.32
C TYR A 206 0.98 -14.95 -18.07
N PRO A 207 1.83 -16.00 -18.05
CA PRO A 207 1.49 -17.24 -18.76
C PRO A 207 0.19 -17.81 -18.21
N GLN A 208 -0.83 -17.88 -19.01
CA GLN A 208 -2.15 -18.44 -18.69
C GLN A 208 -3.11 -17.51 -17.93
N LEU A 209 -2.99 -16.19 -18.05
CA LEU A 209 -4.09 -15.33 -17.62
C LEU A 209 -5.31 -15.62 -18.52
N THR A 210 -6.12 -16.55 -18.07
CA THR A 210 -7.46 -16.79 -18.61
C THR A 210 -8.43 -15.83 -17.95
N THR A 211 -9.66 -15.76 -18.42
CA THR A 211 -10.73 -14.96 -17.78
C THR A 211 -10.98 -15.30 -16.31
N ASP A 212 -10.39 -16.38 -15.82
CA ASP A 212 -10.52 -16.88 -14.45
C ASP A 212 -9.35 -16.47 -13.55
N VAL A 213 -8.45 -15.59 -14.03
CA VAL A 213 -7.35 -15.10 -13.21
C VAL A 213 -7.87 -14.16 -12.15
N THR A 214 -7.61 -14.56 -10.93
CA THR A 214 -7.94 -13.79 -9.75
C THR A 214 -6.71 -13.05 -9.23
N HIS A 215 -6.92 -11.98 -8.49
CA HIS A 215 -5.87 -11.23 -7.81
C HIS A 215 -5.04 -12.08 -6.82
N GLU A 216 -5.60 -13.22 -6.40
CA GLU A 216 -4.97 -14.19 -5.48
C GLU A 216 -3.58 -14.67 -5.93
N LEU A 217 -3.32 -14.67 -7.24
CA LEU A 217 -1.99 -15.04 -7.76
C LEU A 217 -0.87 -14.20 -7.14
N TRP A 218 -1.14 -12.95 -6.79
CA TRP A 218 -0.18 -12.03 -6.16
C TRP A 218 -0.29 -11.99 -4.63
N TYR A 219 -1.26 -12.71 -4.04
CA TYR A 219 -1.48 -12.62 -2.59
C TYR A 219 -0.38 -13.30 -1.79
N PRO A 220 0.35 -12.57 -0.92
CA PRO A 220 1.47 -13.15 -0.17
C PRO A 220 1.03 -13.98 1.03
N GLY A 221 -0.24 -13.94 1.39
CA GLY A 221 -0.82 -14.66 2.52
C GLY A 221 -1.14 -13.77 3.72
N ASP A 222 -2.06 -14.26 4.57
CA ASP A 222 -2.65 -13.50 5.68
C ASP A 222 -1.64 -13.03 6.72
N ASP A 223 -0.56 -13.78 6.92
CA ASP A 223 0.51 -13.43 7.86
C ASP A 223 1.32 -12.21 7.42
N TYR A 224 1.22 -11.81 6.14
CA TYR A 224 2.01 -10.74 5.56
C TYR A 224 1.18 -9.51 5.19
N VAL A 225 -0.14 -9.61 5.23
CA VAL A 225 -1.06 -8.55 4.82
C VAL A 225 -1.96 -8.17 5.98
N ASP A 226 -1.99 -6.88 6.31
CA ASP A 226 -2.91 -6.32 7.30
C ASP A 226 -4.15 -5.70 6.64
N TRP A 227 -3.99 -5.11 5.45
CA TRP A 227 -5.04 -4.43 4.71
C TRP A 227 -5.04 -4.83 3.23
N LEU A 228 -6.21 -4.94 2.65
CA LEU A 228 -6.39 -4.95 1.20
C LEU A 228 -6.63 -3.53 0.72
N ALA A 229 -6.15 -3.21 -0.48
CA ALA A 229 -6.38 -1.89 -1.03
C ALA A 229 -6.65 -1.91 -2.54
N VAL A 230 -7.32 -0.86 -3.01
CA VAL A 230 -7.72 -0.71 -4.41
C VAL A 230 -7.62 0.74 -4.84
N SER A 231 -7.29 0.98 -6.13
CA SER A 231 -7.37 2.27 -6.79
C SER A 231 -8.73 2.47 -7.45
N ILE A 232 -9.32 3.68 -7.31
CA ILE A 232 -10.59 4.01 -7.94
C ILE A 232 -10.47 5.37 -8.65
N PHE A 233 -10.24 5.34 -9.96
CA PHE A 233 -10.13 6.54 -10.77
C PHE A 233 -11.25 6.63 -11.81
N GLY A 234 -11.80 7.85 -11.98
CA GLY A 234 -12.79 8.14 -13.01
C GLY A 234 -14.14 7.47 -12.82
N SER A 235 -15.04 7.72 -13.78
CA SER A 235 -16.45 7.30 -13.73
C SER A 235 -16.72 5.92 -14.36
N GLY A 236 -15.71 5.27 -14.91
CA GLY A 236 -15.87 3.99 -15.64
C GLY A 236 -16.35 2.80 -14.79
N TRP A 237 -16.29 2.93 -13.48
CA TRP A 237 -16.67 1.88 -12.53
C TRP A 237 -18.20 1.66 -12.43
N GLY A 238 -19.01 2.64 -12.83
CA GLY A 238 -20.44 2.60 -12.57
C GLY A 238 -20.77 2.58 -11.07
N ASN A 239 -21.76 1.82 -10.67
CA ASN A 239 -22.10 1.63 -9.26
C ASN A 239 -21.14 0.60 -8.63
N LEU A 240 -20.29 1.05 -7.71
CA LEU A 240 -19.27 0.20 -7.07
C LEU A 240 -19.86 -0.99 -6.31
N ASN A 241 -21.05 -0.84 -5.72
CA ASN A 241 -21.72 -1.95 -5.00
C ASN A 241 -22.24 -3.07 -5.91
N THR A 242 -22.36 -2.81 -7.20
CA THR A 242 -22.78 -3.80 -8.20
C THR A 242 -21.69 -4.13 -9.20
N ASN A 243 -20.53 -3.49 -9.10
CA ASN A 243 -19.37 -3.78 -9.93
C ASN A 243 -18.77 -5.14 -9.55
N SER A 244 -18.54 -6.00 -10.53
CA SER A 244 -18.06 -7.36 -10.27
C SER A 244 -16.67 -7.41 -9.64
N THR A 245 -15.77 -6.51 -10.02
CA THR A 245 -14.42 -6.44 -9.46
C THR A 245 -14.46 -5.96 -8.01
N MET A 246 -15.25 -4.93 -7.69
CA MET A 246 -15.40 -4.48 -6.30
C MET A 246 -16.10 -5.53 -5.45
N GLY A 247 -17.11 -6.22 -5.99
CA GLY A 247 -17.76 -7.35 -5.32
C GLY A 247 -16.76 -8.46 -4.97
N TYR A 248 -15.88 -8.78 -5.91
CA TYR A 248 -14.79 -9.72 -5.64
C TYR A 248 -13.87 -9.24 -4.50
N PHE A 249 -13.43 -7.98 -4.53
CA PHE A 249 -12.58 -7.43 -3.47
C PHE A 249 -13.23 -7.48 -2.10
N VAL A 250 -14.50 -7.10 -2.01
CA VAL A 250 -15.26 -7.19 -0.75
C VAL A 250 -15.39 -8.63 -0.28
N GLN A 251 -15.68 -9.56 -1.18
CA GLN A 251 -15.78 -10.98 -0.84
C GLN A 251 -14.42 -11.55 -0.39
N PHE A 252 -13.35 -11.20 -1.10
CA PHE A 252 -12.00 -11.63 -0.77
C PHE A 252 -11.57 -11.08 0.59
N ALA A 253 -11.78 -9.78 0.85
CA ALA A 253 -11.52 -9.16 2.13
C ALA A 253 -12.24 -9.85 3.29
N ASN A 254 -13.53 -10.10 3.13
CA ASN A 254 -14.33 -10.80 4.14
C ASN A 254 -13.86 -12.24 4.38
N SER A 255 -13.41 -12.96 3.32
CA SER A 255 -12.91 -14.32 3.47
C SER A 255 -11.55 -14.43 4.17
N HIS A 256 -10.79 -13.35 4.20
CA HIS A 256 -9.48 -13.24 4.84
C HIS A 256 -9.49 -12.38 6.11
N ASP A 257 -10.67 -11.89 6.53
CA ASP A 257 -10.84 -11.01 7.69
C ASP A 257 -9.92 -9.77 7.61
N LYS A 258 -9.89 -9.12 6.43
CA LYS A 258 -9.05 -7.95 6.17
C LYS A 258 -9.89 -6.71 5.86
N PRO A 259 -9.54 -5.54 6.42
CA PRO A 259 -10.14 -4.27 6.05
C PRO A 259 -9.72 -3.85 4.64
N ILE A 260 -10.58 -3.06 3.99
CA ILE A 260 -10.33 -2.48 2.67
C ILE A 260 -9.97 -1.00 2.80
N MET A 261 -8.93 -0.60 2.08
CA MET A 261 -8.55 0.79 1.85
C MET A 261 -8.80 1.17 0.39
N ILE A 262 -9.52 2.24 0.14
CA ILE A 262 -9.43 2.94 -1.15
C ILE A 262 -8.14 3.76 -1.09
N ALA A 263 -7.03 3.18 -1.61
CA ALA A 263 -5.70 3.71 -1.36
C ALA A 263 -5.29 4.83 -2.30
N GLU A 264 -5.88 4.84 -3.48
CA GLU A 264 -5.71 5.90 -4.48
C GLU A 264 -7.04 6.17 -5.16
N SER A 265 -7.43 7.43 -5.20
CA SER A 265 -8.66 7.79 -5.88
C SER A 265 -8.70 9.26 -6.28
N ALA A 266 -9.31 9.53 -7.41
CA ALA A 266 -9.64 10.88 -7.84
C ALA A 266 -10.79 10.86 -8.85
N ALA A 267 -11.62 11.89 -8.85
CA ALA A 267 -12.65 12.08 -9.85
C ALA A 267 -12.02 12.66 -11.14
N ILE A 268 -11.26 11.84 -11.84
CA ILE A 268 -10.57 12.25 -13.06
C ILE A 268 -11.55 12.46 -14.22
N LYS A 269 -11.17 13.32 -15.15
CA LYS A 269 -11.89 13.49 -16.40
C LYS A 269 -11.81 12.22 -17.24
N THR A 270 -12.94 11.71 -17.70
CA THR A 270 -12.99 10.58 -18.63
C THR A 270 -13.43 11.08 -20.01
N GLY A 271 -12.62 10.83 -21.03
CA GLY A 271 -12.92 11.17 -22.42
C GLY A 271 -12.72 12.64 -22.78
N ASN A 272 -13.21 13.04 -23.97
CA ASN A 272 -13.05 14.38 -24.53
C ASN A 272 -13.91 15.49 -23.87
N ASN A 273 -14.74 15.18 -22.90
CA ASN A 273 -15.53 16.14 -22.16
C ASN A 273 -14.69 16.75 -21.04
N ARG A 274 -13.92 17.75 -21.42
CA ARG A 274 -13.29 18.68 -20.49
C ARG A 274 -14.34 19.67 -20.00
N ASP A 275 -15.24 19.22 -19.11
CA ASP A 275 -16.07 20.19 -18.40
C ASP A 275 -15.20 20.78 -17.28
N PRO A 276 -14.75 22.05 -17.41
CA PRO A 276 -13.99 22.71 -16.36
C PRO A 276 -14.84 22.93 -15.11
N ASN A 277 -16.14 22.76 -15.23
CA ASN A 277 -17.08 22.87 -14.13
C ASN A 277 -17.41 21.46 -13.64
N TRP A 278 -16.71 20.99 -12.66
CA TRP A 278 -17.08 19.82 -11.90
C TRP A 278 -18.50 20.00 -11.34
N VAL A 279 -19.48 19.55 -12.08
CA VAL A 279 -20.87 19.53 -11.62
C VAL A 279 -21.08 18.23 -10.86
N ILE A 280 -20.76 18.23 -9.60
CA ILE A 280 -20.74 17.03 -8.78
C ILE A 280 -22.09 16.57 -8.26
N PRO A 281 -23.15 17.30 -8.04
CA PRO A 281 -24.37 16.62 -7.63
C PRO A 281 -24.86 15.58 -8.64
N THR A 282 -24.44 15.72 -9.91
CA THR A 282 -24.75 14.77 -10.98
C THR A 282 -23.59 13.85 -11.34
N ASN A 283 -22.38 14.09 -10.81
CA ASN A 283 -21.28 13.19 -11.03
C ASN A 283 -21.45 11.98 -10.14
N THR A 284 -21.70 10.89 -10.78
CA THR A 284 -21.90 9.60 -10.13
C THR A 284 -20.69 9.10 -9.38
N TRP A 285 -19.46 9.60 -9.68
CA TRP A 285 -18.24 9.10 -9.04
C TRP A 285 -18.24 9.33 -7.52
N PHE A 286 -18.40 10.58 -7.05
CA PHE A 286 -18.42 10.87 -5.61
C PHE A 286 -19.58 10.17 -4.91
N ALA A 287 -20.77 10.21 -5.51
CA ALA A 287 -21.93 9.53 -4.95
C ALA A 287 -21.69 8.01 -4.82
N ASN A 288 -21.11 7.39 -5.85
CA ASN A 288 -20.81 5.96 -5.85
C ASN A 288 -19.75 5.61 -4.82
N VAL A 289 -18.66 6.39 -4.72
CA VAL A 289 -17.58 6.13 -3.77
C VAL A 289 -18.07 6.26 -2.34
N PHE A 290 -18.74 7.36 -1.98
CA PHE A 290 -19.26 7.52 -0.62
C PHE A 290 -20.37 6.53 -0.28
N THR A 291 -21.21 6.16 -1.26
CA THR A 291 -22.19 5.08 -1.06
C THR A 291 -21.49 3.73 -0.81
N PHE A 292 -20.44 3.44 -1.55
CA PHE A 292 -19.65 2.23 -1.35
C PHE A 292 -19.00 2.18 0.02
N ILE A 293 -18.39 3.27 0.47
CA ILE A 293 -17.78 3.38 1.82
C ILE A 293 -18.84 3.12 2.91
N HIS A 294 -20.00 3.78 2.82
CA HIS A 294 -21.02 3.68 3.87
C HIS A 294 -21.87 2.40 3.84
N GLN A 295 -21.84 1.64 2.76
CA GLN A 295 -22.61 0.39 2.63
C GLN A 295 -21.77 -0.87 2.82
N ASN A 296 -20.45 -0.73 2.98
CA ASN A 296 -19.56 -1.86 3.15
C ASN A 296 -18.66 -1.65 4.38
N ASP A 297 -18.99 -2.30 5.47
CA ASP A 297 -18.26 -2.20 6.74
C ASP A 297 -16.78 -2.61 6.62
N ALA A 298 -16.43 -3.40 5.61
CA ALA A 298 -15.04 -3.74 5.32
C ALA A 298 -14.21 -2.54 4.81
N VAL A 299 -14.85 -1.47 4.28
CA VAL A 299 -14.14 -0.28 3.79
C VAL A 299 -13.82 0.64 4.96
N LYS A 300 -12.56 0.68 5.36
CA LYS A 300 -12.08 1.33 6.58
C LYS A 300 -11.18 2.54 6.35
N ALA A 301 -10.78 2.80 5.09
CA ALA A 301 -10.01 3.99 4.75
C ALA A 301 -10.28 4.46 3.32
N PHE A 302 -10.21 5.77 3.12
CA PHE A 302 -10.41 6.45 1.85
C PHE A 302 -9.34 7.50 1.64
N THR A 303 -8.58 7.37 0.54
CA THR A 303 -7.56 8.32 0.14
C THR A 303 -8.00 9.06 -1.11
N TYR A 304 -8.02 10.40 -1.06
CA TYR A 304 -8.29 11.26 -2.21
C TYR A 304 -7.04 11.99 -2.67
N ILE A 305 -6.75 11.91 -3.98
CA ILE A 305 -5.62 12.60 -4.61
C ILE A 305 -6.07 13.96 -5.11
N ASN A 306 -5.64 15.01 -4.39
CA ASN A 306 -6.02 16.40 -4.65
C ASN A 306 -4.93 17.12 -5.45
N VAL A 307 -4.86 16.85 -6.76
CA VAL A 307 -3.76 17.31 -7.62
C VAL A 307 -4.24 17.85 -8.96
N ASP A 308 -3.46 18.72 -9.55
CA ASP A 308 -3.59 19.13 -10.95
C ASP A 308 -2.70 18.25 -11.83
N TRP A 309 -3.29 17.19 -12.40
CA TRP A 309 -2.57 16.25 -13.23
C TRP A 309 -2.01 16.87 -14.52
N GLU A 310 -2.65 17.94 -15.02
CA GLU A 310 -2.19 18.65 -16.21
C GLU A 310 -0.94 19.50 -15.92
N ALA A 311 -0.89 20.14 -14.75
CA ALA A 311 0.28 20.92 -14.33
C ALA A 311 1.47 20.06 -13.94
N ASP A 312 1.24 18.92 -13.32
CA ASP A 312 2.30 18.00 -12.87
C ASP A 312 2.89 17.13 -13.99
N ASN A 313 2.45 17.30 -15.23
CA ASN A 313 2.90 16.58 -16.43
C ASN A 313 2.80 15.05 -16.39
N SER A 314 2.09 14.50 -15.42
CA SER A 314 2.04 13.06 -15.24
C SER A 314 1.06 12.39 -16.20
N THR A 315 -0.07 13.04 -16.49
CA THR A 315 -1.05 12.57 -17.49
C THR A 315 -1.96 13.71 -17.91
N THR A 316 -1.81 14.16 -19.13
CA THR A 316 -2.56 15.30 -19.70
C THR A 316 -4.06 15.07 -19.85
N THR A 317 -4.55 13.85 -19.59
CA THR A 317 -5.96 13.47 -19.80
C THR A 317 -6.81 13.48 -18.54
N TRP A 318 -6.20 13.52 -17.35
CA TRP A 318 -6.89 13.35 -16.08
C TRP A 318 -7.45 14.66 -15.51
N GLY A 319 -6.93 15.80 -15.95
CA GLY A 319 -7.40 17.13 -15.57
C GLY A 319 -7.01 17.54 -14.16
N ASP A 320 -7.59 18.65 -13.71
CA ASP A 320 -7.43 19.16 -12.36
C ASP A 320 -8.46 18.50 -11.43
N THR A 321 -7.97 17.73 -10.46
CA THR A 321 -8.81 17.03 -9.47
C THR A 321 -8.82 17.72 -8.10
N ARG A 322 -8.26 18.93 -8.00
CA ARG A 322 -8.24 19.69 -6.75
C ARG A 322 -9.63 20.19 -6.37
N ILE A 323 -10.05 19.87 -5.17
CA ILE A 323 -11.38 20.21 -4.65
C ILE A 323 -11.58 21.73 -4.60
N GLN A 324 -10.57 22.49 -4.17
CA GLN A 324 -10.63 23.95 -4.08
C GLN A 324 -10.88 24.64 -5.41
N ASN A 325 -10.55 24.01 -6.53
CA ASN A 325 -10.77 24.53 -7.88
C ASN A 325 -12.12 24.11 -8.48
N SER A 326 -12.89 23.30 -7.75
CA SER A 326 -14.23 22.89 -8.18
C SER A 326 -15.27 23.98 -7.90
N VAL A 327 -16.47 23.82 -8.49
CA VAL A 327 -17.60 24.73 -8.20
C VAL A 327 -18.03 24.62 -6.74
N GLN A 328 -18.59 25.70 -6.18
CA GLN A 328 -18.96 25.78 -4.77
C GLN A 328 -19.86 24.61 -4.32
N SER A 329 -20.86 24.24 -5.13
CA SER A 329 -21.74 23.12 -4.80
C SER A 329 -21.01 21.77 -4.68
N ALA A 330 -19.90 21.61 -5.40
CA ALA A 330 -19.05 20.44 -5.29
C ALA A 330 -18.22 20.45 -4.01
N GLN A 331 -17.69 21.61 -3.66
CA GLN A 331 -16.95 21.79 -2.40
C GLN A 331 -17.86 21.57 -1.19
N ASP A 332 -19.10 22.06 -1.24
CA ASP A 332 -20.12 21.87 -0.19
C ASP A 332 -20.49 20.38 -0.04
N TYR A 333 -20.68 19.70 -1.19
CA TYR A 333 -20.94 18.24 -1.19
C TYR A 333 -19.76 17.47 -0.60
N TRP A 334 -18.54 17.78 -1.03
CA TRP A 334 -17.31 17.20 -0.52
C TRP A 334 -17.19 17.38 0.99
N SER A 335 -17.28 18.62 1.47
CA SER A 335 -17.15 18.94 2.90
C SER A 335 -18.19 18.19 3.75
N ASN A 336 -19.42 18.08 3.25
CA ASN A 336 -20.46 17.31 3.93
C ASN A 336 -20.13 15.81 4.01
N LYS A 337 -19.65 15.22 2.92
CA LYS A 337 -19.33 13.79 2.86
C LYS A 337 -18.06 13.43 3.63
N ILE A 338 -17.01 14.23 3.47
CA ILE A 338 -15.77 14.03 4.22
C ILE A 338 -16.01 14.16 5.72
N GLY A 339 -16.87 15.08 6.15
CA GLY A 339 -17.23 15.24 7.56
C GLY A 339 -17.87 14.01 8.22
N THR A 340 -18.25 13.00 7.45
CA THR A 340 -18.74 11.71 7.97
C THR A 340 -17.65 10.67 8.22
N LEU A 341 -16.42 10.97 7.82
CA LEU A 341 -15.27 10.09 7.99
C LEU A 341 -14.45 10.48 9.22
N ILE A 342 -13.54 9.60 9.63
CA ILE A 342 -12.60 9.88 10.72
C ILE A 342 -11.51 10.83 10.25
N HIS A 343 -11.22 11.80 11.09
CA HIS A 343 -10.21 12.83 10.90
C HIS A 343 -9.17 12.81 12.02
N ALA A 344 -8.13 13.64 11.90
CA ALA A 344 -7.16 13.81 12.96
C ALA A 344 -7.83 14.42 14.21
N GLU A 345 -7.79 13.68 15.29
CA GLU A 345 -8.27 14.08 16.60
C GLU A 345 -7.26 13.64 17.68
N GLU A 346 -7.34 14.23 18.86
CA GLU A 346 -6.32 14.05 19.90
C GLU A 346 -6.12 12.58 20.29
N ASN A 347 -7.18 11.78 20.28
CA ASN A 347 -7.18 10.36 20.64
C ASN A 347 -7.24 9.41 19.43
N LEU A 348 -6.93 9.87 18.21
CA LEU A 348 -7.00 9.03 17.01
C LEU A 348 -6.16 7.75 17.15
N PHE A 349 -4.93 7.89 17.63
CA PHE A 349 -4.02 6.75 17.74
C PHE A 349 -4.48 5.74 18.78
N ASP A 350 -5.02 6.22 19.92
CA ASP A 350 -5.61 5.34 20.93
C ASP A 350 -6.82 4.58 20.38
N LYS A 351 -7.70 5.24 19.63
CA LYS A 351 -8.83 4.60 18.94
C LYS A 351 -8.40 3.50 17.98
N LEU A 352 -7.25 3.69 17.35
CA LEU A 352 -6.69 2.73 16.41
C LEU A 352 -5.81 1.67 17.09
N GLY A 353 -5.75 1.66 18.41
CA GLY A 353 -4.98 0.69 19.19
C GLY A 353 -3.46 0.85 19.08
N TYR A 354 -2.97 2.06 18.79
CA TYR A 354 -1.54 2.32 18.68
C TYR A 354 -0.90 2.76 20.00
N LYS A 355 -1.61 3.53 20.86
CA LYS A 355 -1.11 4.01 22.18
C LYS A 355 -2.12 3.81 23.26
#